data_e191d150d0eeb3e03864f9e9ec020332
#
_entry.id   e191d150d0eeb3e03864f9e9ec020332
#
_cell.length_a   1.000
_cell.length_b   1.000
_cell.length_c   1.000
_cell.angle_alpha   90.00
_cell.angle_beta   90.00
_cell.angle_gamma   90.00
#
_symmetry.space_group_name_H-M   'P 1'
#
loop_
_entity.id
_entity.type
_entity.pdbx_description
1 polymer ?
#
loop_
_entity_poly.entity_id
_entity_poly.type
_entity_poly.pdbx_seq_one_letter_code
_entity_poly.pdbx_strand_id
1 'polypeptide(L)'
;MKIAIVGTGYVGLVTGACFAKMGHNVWCVDIDKEKINKLKNGLIPIYEPGLEEIVKKCYNGGNGNLHFVNDLSECIHDVSMVFSAVGTPSDVDGSADLKYVLAVAKRFGELTEGRQVFVTKSTVPVGTAKKVSGVIAEELLKRGKDGTEYWVASNPEFLKEGSAVSDFLKPDRIVVGVNTEDEIARAQFESLYYPFTIDNPGKLIITDVPSAEMIKYASNSMLATRISFMNEIANLCEKVGANVDQVRRGMGTDARIGNKFLYAGCGYGGSCFPKDVKALIKTGHDNGEPMRLLTAVEEVNKNQKIKPLATLRKELGGFDKKNILVWGTAFKPETDDIREAPSLVNIGSFLKSSSEDGSS
;
A
#
# COMPACT_ATOMS: atom_id res chain seq x y z
N MET A 1 -19.68 8.20 -12.11
CA MET A 1 -20.22 8.04 -10.74
C MET A 1 -19.73 9.19 -9.86
N LYS A 2 -20.37 9.42 -8.71
CA LYS A 2 -19.92 10.36 -7.67
C LYS A 2 -19.36 9.56 -6.50
N ILE A 3 -18.10 9.80 -6.12
CA ILE A 3 -17.39 9.01 -5.10
C ILE A 3 -16.56 9.91 -4.17
N ALA A 4 -16.36 9.51 -2.93
CA ALA A 4 -15.44 10.15 -1.99
C ALA A 4 -14.25 9.23 -1.69
N ILE A 5 -13.06 9.82 -1.61
CA ILE A 5 -11.82 9.16 -1.20
C ILE A 5 -11.31 9.85 0.07
N VAL A 6 -11.36 9.18 1.19
CA VAL A 6 -10.92 9.70 2.49
C VAL A 6 -9.47 9.31 2.74
N GLY A 7 -8.62 10.31 2.92
CA GLY A 7 -7.17 10.22 2.98
C GLY A 7 -6.55 10.62 1.64
N THR A 8 -5.75 11.70 1.64
CA THR A 8 -5.01 12.19 0.46
C THR A 8 -3.52 11.87 0.56
N GLY A 9 -3.20 10.72 1.13
CA GLY A 9 -1.87 10.12 1.05
C GLY A 9 -1.62 9.57 -0.35
N TYR A 10 -0.53 8.80 -0.49
CA TYR A 10 -0.10 8.25 -1.78
C TYR A 10 -1.23 7.49 -2.49
N VAL A 11 -1.83 6.49 -1.82
CA VAL A 11 -2.89 5.66 -2.39
C VAL A 11 -4.14 6.48 -2.71
N GLY A 12 -4.60 7.32 -1.77
CA GLY A 12 -5.85 8.05 -1.93
C GLY A 12 -5.79 9.12 -3.01
N LEU A 13 -4.70 9.90 -3.08
CA LEU A 13 -4.58 10.97 -4.08
C LEU A 13 -4.43 10.39 -5.49
N VAL A 14 -3.61 9.33 -5.67
CA VAL A 14 -3.49 8.64 -6.97
C VAL A 14 -4.83 8.04 -7.38
N THR A 15 -5.51 7.35 -6.46
CA THR A 15 -6.84 6.77 -6.72
C THR A 15 -7.84 7.82 -7.15
N GLY A 16 -7.95 8.93 -6.39
CA GLY A 16 -8.90 10.01 -6.67
C GLY A 16 -8.63 10.69 -8.01
N ALA A 17 -7.37 11.03 -8.28
CA ALA A 17 -6.96 11.65 -9.54
C ALA A 17 -7.23 10.73 -10.74
N CYS A 18 -6.90 9.45 -10.64
CA CYS A 18 -7.12 8.50 -11.73
C CYS A 18 -8.62 8.24 -11.98
N PHE A 19 -9.44 8.13 -10.96
CA PHE A 19 -10.90 8.04 -11.14
C PHE A 19 -11.48 9.32 -11.78
N ALA A 20 -11.01 10.50 -11.37
CA ALA A 20 -11.43 11.75 -11.99
C ALA A 20 -11.01 11.82 -13.47
N LYS A 21 -9.78 11.37 -13.80
CA LYS A 21 -9.31 11.26 -15.19
C LYS A 21 -10.21 10.35 -16.04
N MET A 22 -10.79 9.31 -15.44
CA MET A 22 -11.73 8.40 -16.12
C MET A 22 -13.17 8.92 -16.17
N GLY A 23 -13.41 10.16 -15.75
CA GLY A 23 -14.71 10.85 -15.88
C GLY A 23 -15.64 10.69 -14.68
N HIS A 24 -15.17 10.13 -13.56
CA HIS A 24 -15.94 10.14 -12.31
C HIS A 24 -15.84 11.50 -11.61
N ASN A 25 -16.88 11.86 -10.84
CA ASN A 25 -16.86 13.04 -9.99
C ASN A 25 -16.35 12.63 -8.60
N VAL A 26 -15.18 13.15 -8.20
CA VAL A 26 -14.40 12.63 -7.07
C VAL A 26 -14.15 13.71 -6.03
N TRP A 27 -14.49 13.44 -4.79
CA TRP A 27 -14.11 14.24 -3.63
C TRP A 27 -12.97 13.56 -2.88
N CYS A 28 -11.80 14.20 -2.87
CA CYS A 28 -10.67 13.81 -2.02
C CYS A 28 -10.80 14.53 -0.68
N VAL A 29 -10.98 13.78 0.38
CA VAL A 29 -11.23 14.25 1.74
C VAL A 29 -9.99 14.05 2.60
N ASP A 30 -9.48 15.07 3.29
CA ASP A 30 -8.41 14.94 4.27
C ASP A 30 -8.59 15.94 5.40
N ILE A 31 -8.40 15.50 6.64
CA ILE A 31 -8.51 16.36 7.83
C ILE A 31 -7.39 17.41 7.90
N ASP A 32 -6.29 17.20 7.20
CA ASP A 32 -5.16 18.12 7.13
C ASP A 32 -5.49 19.29 6.21
N LYS A 33 -5.85 20.41 6.83
CA LYS A 33 -6.23 21.66 6.13
C LYS A 33 -5.08 22.23 5.29
N GLU A 34 -3.84 22.11 5.75
CA GLU A 34 -2.69 22.62 4.99
C GLU A 34 -2.47 21.79 3.73
N LYS A 35 -2.58 20.47 3.83
CA LYS A 35 -2.49 19.57 2.69
C LYS A 35 -3.59 19.87 1.65
N ILE A 36 -4.83 20.01 2.09
CA ILE A 36 -5.96 20.37 1.21
C ILE A 36 -5.74 21.74 0.56
N ASN A 37 -5.25 22.73 1.29
CA ASN A 37 -4.91 24.02 0.72
C ASN A 37 -3.78 23.94 -0.32
N LYS A 38 -2.73 23.17 -0.06
CA LYS A 38 -1.67 22.91 -1.05
C LYS A 38 -2.24 22.30 -2.32
N LEU A 39 -3.08 21.27 -2.21
CA LEU A 39 -3.72 20.61 -3.34
C LEU A 39 -4.61 21.57 -4.16
N LYS A 40 -5.41 22.41 -3.50
CA LYS A 40 -6.22 23.47 -4.16
C LYS A 40 -5.37 24.48 -4.92
N ASN A 41 -4.14 24.71 -4.47
CA ASN A 41 -3.17 25.60 -5.13
C ASN A 41 -2.26 24.86 -6.14
N GLY A 42 -2.54 23.60 -6.46
CA GLY A 42 -1.80 22.80 -7.43
C GLY A 42 -0.46 22.28 -6.93
N LEU A 43 -0.19 22.34 -5.62
CA LEU A 43 1.02 21.80 -4.99
C LEU A 43 0.75 20.36 -4.53
N ILE A 44 1.36 19.41 -5.21
CA ILE A 44 1.18 18.00 -4.94
C ILE A 44 2.15 17.56 -3.83
N PRO A 45 1.67 17.03 -2.69
CA PRO A 45 2.52 16.72 -1.52
C PRO A 45 3.28 15.39 -1.64
N ILE A 46 3.21 14.72 -2.77
CA ILE A 46 3.88 13.44 -3.05
C ILE A 46 4.53 13.47 -4.43
N TYR A 47 5.65 12.78 -4.58
CA TYR A 47 6.26 12.59 -5.89
C TYR A 47 5.72 11.31 -6.54
N GLU A 48 5.02 11.47 -7.68
CA GLU A 48 4.58 10.36 -8.51
C GLU A 48 4.50 10.81 -9.98
N PRO A 49 5.21 10.15 -10.90
CA PRO A 49 5.22 10.52 -12.32
C PRO A 49 3.82 10.63 -12.92
N GLY A 50 3.50 11.77 -13.53
CA GLY A 50 2.23 12.04 -14.22
C GLY A 50 1.06 12.41 -13.32
N LEU A 51 1.18 12.35 -11.99
CA LEU A 51 0.09 12.68 -11.07
C LEU A 51 -0.26 14.16 -11.10
N GLU A 52 0.74 15.03 -11.09
CA GLU A 52 0.53 16.49 -11.07
C GLU A 52 -0.28 16.98 -12.27
N GLU A 53 0.02 16.48 -13.45
CA GLU A 53 -0.72 16.82 -14.68
C GLU A 53 -2.19 16.40 -14.59
N ILE A 54 -2.47 15.20 -14.09
CA ILE A 54 -3.83 14.69 -13.91
C ILE A 54 -4.60 15.55 -12.90
N VAL A 55 -3.99 15.83 -11.74
CA VAL A 55 -4.63 16.63 -10.69
C VAL A 55 -4.96 18.03 -11.22
N LYS A 56 -3.99 18.72 -11.85
CA LYS A 56 -4.23 20.06 -12.43
C LYS A 56 -5.36 20.07 -13.44
N LYS A 57 -5.40 19.07 -14.33
CA LYS A 57 -6.43 18.98 -15.37
C LYS A 57 -7.81 18.69 -14.78
N CYS A 58 -7.91 17.75 -13.84
CA CYS A 58 -9.19 17.31 -13.29
C CYS A 58 -9.72 18.26 -12.22
N TYR A 59 -8.88 18.95 -11.47
CA TYR A 59 -9.28 19.98 -10.50
C TYR A 59 -9.70 21.27 -11.20
N ASN A 60 -8.96 21.71 -12.22
CA ASN A 60 -9.24 22.88 -13.07
C ASN A 60 -9.66 24.13 -12.24
N GLY A 61 -8.89 24.46 -11.21
CA GLY A 61 -9.19 25.60 -10.31
C GLY A 61 -10.50 25.49 -9.54
N GLY A 62 -11.00 24.26 -9.31
CA GLY A 62 -12.27 23.98 -8.63
C GLY A 62 -13.47 23.79 -9.57
N ASN A 63 -13.29 24.00 -10.88
CA ASN A 63 -14.35 23.84 -11.89
C ASN A 63 -14.34 22.47 -12.59
N GLY A 64 -13.48 21.55 -12.13
CA GLY A 64 -13.36 20.21 -12.67
C GLY A 64 -14.21 19.19 -11.94
N ASN A 65 -13.92 17.92 -12.19
CA ASN A 65 -14.57 16.77 -11.56
C ASN A 65 -13.74 16.13 -10.42
N LEU A 66 -12.66 16.78 -10.01
CA LEU A 66 -11.86 16.44 -8.83
C LEU A 66 -12.01 17.58 -7.81
N HIS A 67 -12.40 17.25 -6.60
CA HIS A 67 -12.65 18.21 -5.54
C HIS A 67 -11.80 17.87 -4.31
N PHE A 68 -11.39 18.90 -3.56
CA PHE A 68 -10.63 18.75 -2.33
C PHE A 68 -11.40 19.38 -1.17
N VAL A 69 -11.73 18.59 -0.15
CA VAL A 69 -12.53 19.01 1.00
C VAL A 69 -11.91 18.52 2.30
N ASN A 70 -12.27 19.15 3.43
CA ASN A 70 -11.67 18.81 4.72
C ASN A 70 -12.51 17.82 5.54
N ASP A 71 -13.78 17.69 5.27
CA ASP A 71 -14.66 16.77 5.99
C ASP A 71 -15.62 16.03 5.05
N LEU A 72 -15.94 14.81 5.40
CA LEU A 72 -16.85 13.95 4.64
C LEU A 72 -18.26 14.53 4.55
N SER A 73 -18.68 15.34 5.54
CA SER A 73 -20.00 16.01 5.52
C SER A 73 -20.18 16.95 4.32
N GLU A 74 -19.09 17.44 3.72
CA GLU A 74 -19.16 18.33 2.56
C GLU A 74 -19.60 17.61 1.26
N CYS A 75 -19.56 16.25 1.25
CA CYS A 75 -19.85 15.49 0.02
C CYS A 75 -20.68 14.21 0.23
N ILE A 76 -20.90 13.77 1.46
CA ILE A 76 -21.51 12.46 1.73
C ILE A 76 -22.88 12.28 1.07
N HIS A 77 -23.70 13.32 1.01
CA HIS A 77 -25.05 13.26 0.43
C HIS A 77 -25.04 13.16 -1.10
N ASP A 78 -23.91 13.45 -1.73
CA ASP A 78 -23.75 13.43 -3.19
C ASP A 78 -23.16 12.13 -3.72
N VAL A 79 -22.47 11.34 -2.86
CA VAL A 79 -21.67 10.21 -3.30
C VAL A 79 -22.38 8.87 -3.04
N SER A 80 -22.15 7.90 -3.92
CA SER A 80 -22.65 6.54 -3.77
C SER A 80 -21.64 5.60 -3.11
N MET A 81 -20.35 5.96 -3.13
CA MET A 81 -19.28 5.16 -2.55
C MET A 81 -18.30 6.06 -1.77
N VAL A 82 -17.86 5.58 -0.61
CA VAL A 82 -16.85 6.25 0.22
C VAL A 82 -15.69 5.28 0.41
N PHE A 83 -14.53 5.63 -0.15
CA PHE A 83 -13.29 4.86 -0.02
C PHE A 83 -12.48 5.37 1.17
N SER A 84 -12.13 4.48 2.08
CA SER A 84 -11.15 4.71 3.13
C SER A 84 -9.75 4.35 2.59
N ALA A 85 -8.94 5.37 2.32
CA ALA A 85 -7.56 5.26 1.82
C ALA A 85 -6.55 5.87 2.80
N VAL A 86 -6.84 5.77 4.09
CA VAL A 86 -6.03 6.30 5.19
C VAL A 86 -4.87 5.36 5.54
N GLY A 87 -3.86 5.87 6.24
CA GLY A 87 -2.71 5.07 6.66
C GLY A 87 -3.09 3.96 7.65
N THR A 88 -2.41 2.83 7.52
CA THR A 88 -2.47 1.69 8.45
C THR A 88 -1.04 1.35 8.89
N PRO A 89 -0.40 2.18 9.76
CA PRO A 89 0.95 1.92 10.22
C PRO A 89 1.02 0.61 11.03
N SER A 90 2.22 0.05 11.15
CA SER A 90 2.42 -1.08 12.05
C SER A 90 2.35 -0.63 13.50
N ASP A 91 1.68 -1.42 14.33
CA ASP A 91 1.75 -1.31 15.78
C ASP A 91 3.04 -1.99 16.30
N VAL A 92 3.33 -1.82 17.58
CA VAL A 92 4.53 -2.36 18.25
C VAL A 92 4.60 -3.89 18.15
N ASP A 93 3.46 -4.57 18.18
CA ASP A 93 3.35 -6.04 18.09
C ASP A 93 3.37 -6.58 16.65
N GLY A 94 3.55 -5.70 15.64
CA GLY A 94 3.54 -6.03 14.21
C GLY A 94 2.16 -6.05 13.56
N SER A 95 1.08 -5.87 14.33
CA SER A 95 -0.27 -5.73 13.78
C SER A 95 -0.43 -4.40 13.01
N ALA A 96 -1.49 -4.29 12.20
CA ALA A 96 -1.84 -3.02 11.56
C ALA A 96 -2.72 -2.18 12.50
N ASP A 97 -2.32 -0.93 12.75
CA ASP A 97 -3.14 0.03 13.49
C ASP A 97 -4.34 0.47 12.63
N LEU A 98 -5.53 0.11 13.08
CA LEU A 98 -6.80 0.36 12.38
C LEU A 98 -7.51 1.65 12.82
N LYS A 99 -6.93 2.41 13.75
CA LYS A 99 -7.61 3.59 14.34
C LYS A 99 -8.12 4.58 13.30
N TYR A 100 -7.36 4.83 12.25
CA TYR A 100 -7.76 5.77 11.19
C TYR A 100 -8.88 5.19 10.32
N VAL A 101 -8.82 3.91 9.98
CA VAL A 101 -9.89 3.22 9.22
C VAL A 101 -11.19 3.23 10.01
N LEU A 102 -11.14 2.91 11.30
CA LEU A 102 -12.32 2.91 12.17
C LEU A 102 -12.85 4.33 12.43
N ALA A 103 -11.98 5.35 12.46
CA ALA A 103 -12.41 6.74 12.53
C ALA A 103 -13.19 7.19 11.28
N VAL A 104 -12.74 6.76 10.09
CA VAL A 104 -13.49 7.01 8.84
C VAL A 104 -14.82 6.27 8.85
N ALA A 105 -14.84 5.00 9.29
CA ALA A 105 -16.07 4.21 9.43
C ALA A 105 -17.06 4.87 10.38
N LYS A 106 -16.58 5.36 11.53
CA LYS A 106 -17.39 6.12 12.48
C LYS A 106 -17.98 7.38 11.83
N ARG A 107 -17.12 8.18 11.18
CA ARG A 107 -17.59 9.40 10.50
C ARG A 107 -18.60 9.12 9.41
N PHE A 108 -18.44 8.02 8.66
CA PHE A 108 -19.43 7.55 7.70
C PHE A 108 -20.75 7.21 8.38
N GLY A 109 -20.75 6.43 9.49
CA GLY A 109 -21.93 6.07 10.26
C GLY A 109 -22.66 7.29 10.88
N GLU A 110 -21.90 8.32 11.29
CA GLU A 110 -22.46 9.60 11.77
C GLU A 110 -23.21 10.36 10.68
N LEU A 111 -22.89 10.17 9.41
CA LEU A 111 -23.35 11.03 8.33
C LEU A 111 -24.24 10.34 7.29
N THR A 112 -24.07 9.02 7.06
CA THR A 112 -24.79 8.32 6.02
C THR A 112 -26.31 8.34 6.24
N GLU A 113 -27.05 8.53 5.14
CA GLU A 113 -28.50 8.40 5.10
C GLU A 113 -28.94 7.11 4.39
N GLY A 114 -27.99 6.27 3.98
CA GLY A 114 -28.20 4.93 3.45
C GLY A 114 -27.93 4.78 1.94
N ARG A 115 -27.94 3.51 1.52
CA ARG A 115 -27.70 3.07 0.15
C ARG A 115 -26.33 3.46 -0.43
N GLN A 116 -25.34 3.56 0.44
CA GLN A 116 -23.97 3.86 0.10
C GLN A 116 -23.05 2.69 0.41
N VAL A 117 -21.95 2.55 -0.34
CA VAL A 117 -20.93 1.54 -0.10
C VAL A 117 -19.74 2.18 0.63
N PHE A 118 -19.42 1.70 1.82
CA PHE A 118 -18.15 1.97 2.47
C PHE A 118 -17.10 0.99 1.95
N VAL A 119 -16.00 1.51 1.41
CA VAL A 119 -14.97 0.70 0.77
C VAL A 119 -13.64 0.85 1.51
N THR A 120 -13.10 -0.23 2.03
CA THR A 120 -11.73 -0.25 2.56
C THR A 120 -10.74 -0.43 1.42
N LYS A 121 -10.00 0.64 1.09
CA LYS A 121 -8.91 0.59 0.12
C LYS A 121 -7.54 0.43 0.77
N SER A 122 -7.39 0.89 2.00
CA SER A 122 -6.21 0.66 2.82
C SER A 122 -5.92 -0.84 2.98
N THR A 123 -4.64 -1.22 3.08
CA THR A 123 -4.27 -2.60 3.38
C THR A 123 -4.55 -2.91 4.84
N VAL A 124 -5.48 -3.81 5.08
CA VAL A 124 -6.00 -4.15 6.42
C VAL A 124 -6.03 -5.67 6.63
N PRO A 125 -5.86 -6.16 7.88
CA PRO A 125 -5.97 -7.58 8.21
C PRO A 125 -7.37 -8.14 7.89
N VAL A 126 -7.40 -9.44 7.63
CA VAL A 126 -8.66 -10.18 7.43
C VAL A 126 -9.57 -10.02 8.65
N GLY A 127 -10.85 -9.73 8.39
CA GLY A 127 -11.85 -9.46 9.42
C GLY A 127 -12.02 -7.97 9.76
N THR A 128 -11.26 -7.08 9.13
CA THR A 128 -11.41 -5.63 9.34
C THR A 128 -12.78 -5.14 8.87
N ALA A 129 -13.32 -5.63 7.78
CA ALA A 129 -14.65 -5.25 7.31
C ALA A 129 -15.75 -5.51 8.34
N LYS A 130 -15.64 -6.59 9.13
CA LYS A 130 -16.57 -6.87 10.23
C LYS A 130 -16.48 -5.82 11.34
N LYS A 131 -15.26 -5.38 11.69
CA LYS A 131 -15.05 -4.30 12.67
C LYS A 131 -15.62 -2.97 12.15
N VAL A 132 -15.36 -2.65 10.89
CA VAL A 132 -15.90 -1.46 10.20
C VAL A 132 -17.42 -1.47 10.24
N SER A 133 -18.06 -2.58 9.85
CA SER A 133 -19.53 -2.72 9.88
C SER A 133 -20.08 -2.53 11.29
N GLY A 134 -19.42 -3.08 12.31
CA GLY A 134 -19.81 -2.90 13.71
C GLY A 134 -19.79 -1.43 14.15
N VAL A 135 -18.73 -0.68 13.80
CA VAL A 135 -18.62 0.76 14.12
C VAL A 135 -19.71 1.57 13.40
N ILE A 136 -19.97 1.29 12.12
CA ILE A 136 -21.03 1.98 11.36
C ILE A 136 -22.40 1.71 11.99
N ALA A 137 -22.70 0.45 12.30
CA ALA A 137 -23.97 0.04 12.91
C ALA A 137 -24.17 0.72 14.28
N GLU A 138 -23.10 0.84 15.09
CA GLU A 138 -23.16 1.53 16.40
C GLU A 138 -23.53 3.01 16.24
N GLU A 139 -22.93 3.72 15.27
CA GLU A 139 -23.24 5.12 15.04
C GLU A 139 -24.67 5.32 14.47
N LEU A 140 -25.12 4.43 13.61
CA LEU A 140 -26.51 4.44 13.12
C LEU A 140 -27.52 4.20 14.24
N LEU A 141 -27.22 3.26 15.14
CA LEU A 141 -28.07 3.00 16.32
C LEU A 141 -28.16 4.23 17.23
N LYS A 142 -27.04 4.92 17.50
CA LYS A 142 -27.02 6.20 18.28
C LYS A 142 -27.91 7.28 17.68
N ARG A 143 -28.10 7.26 16.36
CA ARG A 143 -28.93 8.19 15.61
C ARG A 143 -30.41 7.73 15.48
N GLY A 144 -30.76 6.55 16.01
CA GLY A 144 -32.07 5.94 15.79
C GLY A 144 -32.32 5.52 14.34
N LYS A 145 -31.28 5.16 13.61
CA LYS A 145 -31.30 4.79 12.19
C LYS A 145 -30.74 3.38 11.95
N ASP A 146 -30.97 2.48 12.88
CA ASP A 146 -30.49 1.08 12.86
C ASP A 146 -31.02 0.25 11.67
N GLY A 147 -32.13 0.67 11.05
CA GLY A 147 -32.65 0.10 9.80
C GLY A 147 -32.03 0.64 8.51
N THR A 148 -31.00 1.51 8.58
CA THR A 148 -30.38 2.09 7.40
C THR A 148 -29.59 1.05 6.59
N GLU A 149 -29.89 0.91 5.31
CA GLU A 149 -29.21 0.00 4.40
C GLU A 149 -27.88 0.60 3.94
N TYR A 150 -26.79 -0.13 4.12
CA TYR A 150 -25.45 0.20 3.63
C TYR A 150 -24.65 -1.08 3.36
N TRP A 151 -23.56 -0.96 2.59
CA TRP A 151 -22.68 -2.09 2.28
C TRP A 151 -21.25 -1.78 2.70
N VAL A 152 -20.52 -2.82 3.11
CA VAL A 152 -19.09 -2.74 3.41
C VAL A 152 -18.35 -3.64 2.45
N ALA A 153 -17.36 -3.07 1.76
CA ALA A 153 -16.57 -3.75 0.76
C ALA A 153 -15.06 -3.58 1.03
N SER A 154 -14.26 -4.47 0.48
CA SER A 154 -12.80 -4.36 0.43
C SER A 154 -12.33 -4.21 -1.02
N ASN A 155 -11.50 -3.23 -1.30
CA ASN A 155 -10.92 -3.01 -2.61
C ASN A 155 -9.43 -2.69 -2.46
N PRO A 156 -8.59 -3.70 -2.15
CA PRO A 156 -7.18 -3.50 -1.96
C PRO A 156 -6.51 -2.95 -3.23
N GLU A 157 -5.45 -2.16 -3.04
CA GLU A 157 -4.65 -1.59 -4.10
C GLU A 157 -3.40 -2.44 -4.38
N PHE A 158 -2.86 -2.33 -5.60
CA PHE A 158 -1.62 -3.00 -6.02
C PHE A 158 -0.68 -2.00 -6.71
N LEU A 159 -0.68 -0.76 -6.24
CA LEU A 159 0.10 0.33 -6.78
C LEU A 159 1.57 0.22 -6.34
N LYS A 160 2.47 0.56 -7.23
CA LYS A 160 3.90 0.67 -6.95
C LYS A 160 4.29 2.15 -6.98
N GLU A 161 4.86 2.66 -5.90
CA GLU A 161 5.42 4.02 -5.88
C GLU A 161 6.37 4.21 -7.07
N GLY A 162 6.27 5.36 -7.75
CA GLY A 162 7.01 5.65 -8.98
C GLY A 162 6.37 5.13 -10.26
N SER A 163 5.30 4.31 -10.17
CA SER A 163 4.52 3.86 -11.34
C SER A 163 3.02 3.70 -11.03
N ALA A 164 2.55 4.27 -9.93
CA ALA A 164 1.20 4.06 -9.42
C ALA A 164 0.12 4.59 -10.36
N VAL A 165 0.34 5.73 -11.00
CA VAL A 165 -0.57 6.26 -12.03
C VAL A 165 -0.72 5.27 -13.18
N SER A 166 0.39 4.71 -13.67
CA SER A 166 0.36 3.71 -14.73
C SER A 166 -0.31 2.41 -14.28
N ASP A 167 0.04 1.92 -13.08
CA ASP A 167 -0.55 0.71 -12.51
C ASP A 167 -2.07 0.86 -12.30
N PHE A 168 -2.53 2.04 -11.91
CA PHE A 168 -3.96 2.31 -11.73
C PHE A 168 -4.72 2.37 -13.05
N LEU A 169 -4.15 3.07 -14.05
CA LEU A 169 -4.80 3.25 -15.36
C LEU A 169 -4.74 1.99 -16.24
N LYS A 170 -3.73 1.14 -16.04
CA LYS A 170 -3.55 -0.12 -16.76
C LYS A 170 -3.29 -1.27 -15.79
N PRO A 171 -4.27 -1.62 -14.95
CA PRO A 171 -4.09 -2.63 -13.92
C PRO A 171 -3.91 -4.03 -14.54
N ASP A 172 -3.04 -4.84 -13.92
CA ASP A 172 -2.99 -6.28 -14.19
C ASP A 172 -4.29 -6.96 -13.72
N ARG A 173 -4.81 -6.54 -12.58
CA ARG A 173 -6.08 -6.97 -11.97
C ARG A 173 -6.63 -5.91 -11.03
N ILE A 174 -7.93 -5.98 -10.81
CA ILE A 174 -8.68 -5.21 -9.80
C ILE A 174 -9.38 -6.23 -8.92
N VAL A 175 -9.16 -6.17 -7.62
CA VAL A 175 -9.79 -7.09 -6.65
C VAL A 175 -10.84 -6.33 -5.85
N VAL A 176 -12.04 -6.89 -5.77
CA VAL A 176 -13.15 -6.35 -5.00
C VAL A 176 -13.77 -7.47 -4.16
N GLY A 177 -13.78 -7.26 -2.86
CA GLY A 177 -14.48 -8.11 -1.89
C GLY A 177 -15.84 -7.50 -1.55
N VAL A 178 -16.89 -8.20 -1.83
CA VAL A 178 -18.29 -7.88 -1.45
C VAL A 178 -18.95 -9.12 -0.94
N ASN A 179 -20.01 -9.00 -0.12
CA ASN A 179 -20.81 -10.17 0.19
C ASN A 179 -21.53 -10.65 -1.09
N THR A 180 -21.68 -11.97 -1.23
CA THR A 180 -22.23 -12.58 -2.44
C THR A 180 -23.65 -12.15 -2.76
N GLU A 181 -24.41 -11.73 -1.75
CA GLU A 181 -25.80 -11.29 -1.85
C GLU A 181 -25.97 -9.80 -2.12
N ASP A 182 -24.88 -9.02 -2.06
CA ASP A 182 -24.88 -7.56 -2.21
C ASP A 182 -24.82 -7.15 -3.69
N GLU A 183 -25.87 -7.46 -4.45
CA GLU A 183 -25.94 -7.17 -5.89
C GLU A 183 -25.76 -5.67 -6.21
N ILE A 184 -26.28 -4.79 -5.35
CA ILE A 184 -26.17 -3.33 -5.54
C ILE A 184 -24.71 -2.88 -5.43
N ALA A 185 -24.00 -3.34 -4.39
CA ALA A 185 -22.59 -3.01 -4.22
C ALA A 185 -21.76 -3.58 -5.38
N ARG A 186 -22.04 -4.81 -5.81
CA ARG A 186 -21.41 -5.44 -6.96
C ARG A 186 -21.58 -4.63 -8.24
N ALA A 187 -22.81 -4.26 -8.57
CA ALA A 187 -23.14 -3.46 -9.76
C ALA A 187 -22.46 -2.08 -9.74
N GLN A 188 -22.32 -1.46 -8.55
CA GLN A 188 -21.60 -0.21 -8.41
C GLN A 188 -20.10 -0.37 -8.72
N PHE A 189 -19.46 -1.44 -8.27
CA PHE A 189 -18.05 -1.71 -8.60
C PHE A 189 -17.85 -2.05 -10.09
N GLU A 190 -18.75 -2.84 -10.68
CA GLU A 190 -18.72 -3.12 -12.11
C GLU A 190 -18.82 -1.83 -12.94
N SER A 191 -19.72 -0.92 -12.56
CA SER A 191 -19.86 0.38 -13.20
C SER A 191 -18.63 1.28 -12.97
N LEU A 192 -18.07 1.31 -11.74
CA LEU A 192 -16.93 2.13 -11.40
C LEU A 192 -15.68 1.73 -12.20
N TYR A 193 -15.44 0.42 -12.32
CA TYR A 193 -14.26 -0.13 -12.97
C TYR A 193 -14.45 -0.46 -14.46
N TYR A 194 -15.65 -0.26 -15.00
CA TYR A 194 -15.93 -0.51 -16.42
C TYR A 194 -14.91 0.14 -17.37
N PRO A 195 -14.52 1.43 -17.19
CA PRO A 195 -13.53 2.06 -18.07
C PRO A 195 -12.15 1.39 -18.09
N PHE A 196 -11.81 0.62 -17.05
CA PHE A 196 -10.52 -0.06 -16.90
C PHE A 196 -10.56 -1.51 -17.39
N THR A 197 -11.75 -2.05 -17.60
CA THR A 197 -11.98 -3.48 -17.88
C THR A 197 -12.69 -3.72 -19.20
N ILE A 198 -12.99 -2.67 -19.96
CA ILE A 198 -13.71 -2.75 -21.24
C ILE A 198 -13.03 -3.72 -22.24
N ASP A 199 -11.71 -3.72 -22.28
CA ASP A 199 -10.92 -4.58 -23.18
C ASP A 199 -10.72 -6.01 -22.61
N ASN A 200 -10.88 -6.18 -21.30
CA ASN A 200 -10.71 -7.46 -20.62
C ASN A 200 -11.50 -7.47 -19.30
N PRO A 201 -12.77 -7.90 -19.31
CA PRO A 201 -13.58 -8.01 -18.10
C PRO A 201 -13.00 -8.92 -17.02
N GLY A 202 -12.20 -9.92 -17.39
CA GLY A 202 -11.53 -10.83 -16.45
C GLY A 202 -10.50 -10.16 -15.54
N LYS A 203 -10.16 -8.91 -15.78
CA LYS A 203 -9.33 -8.12 -14.86
C LYS A 203 -10.04 -7.75 -13.56
N LEU A 204 -11.37 -7.65 -13.56
CA LEU A 204 -12.16 -7.41 -12.35
C LEU A 204 -12.46 -8.75 -11.67
N ILE A 205 -11.83 -8.97 -10.55
CA ILE A 205 -12.01 -10.16 -9.71
C ILE A 205 -12.92 -9.78 -8.56
N ILE A 206 -14.18 -10.23 -8.59
CA ILE A 206 -15.11 -10.06 -7.49
C ILE A 206 -15.11 -11.34 -6.67
N THR A 207 -14.90 -11.20 -5.37
CA THR A 207 -14.84 -12.31 -4.41
C THR A 207 -15.47 -11.89 -3.08
N ASP A 208 -15.44 -12.78 -2.07
CA ASP A 208 -15.83 -12.43 -0.71
C ASP A 208 -14.82 -11.45 -0.06
N VAL A 209 -15.27 -10.75 0.97
CA VAL A 209 -14.46 -9.72 1.62
C VAL A 209 -13.20 -10.28 2.29
N PRO A 210 -13.25 -11.38 3.07
CA PRO A 210 -12.04 -11.98 3.65
C PRO A 210 -11.00 -12.40 2.62
N SER A 211 -11.43 -12.97 1.50
CA SER A 211 -10.53 -13.34 0.39
C SER A 211 -9.86 -12.12 -0.23
N ALA A 212 -10.60 -11.01 -0.45
CA ALA A 212 -10.02 -9.78 -0.99
C ALA A 212 -8.98 -9.18 -0.03
N GLU A 213 -9.25 -9.15 1.26
CA GLU A 213 -8.30 -8.70 2.30
C GLU A 213 -7.04 -9.60 2.29
N MET A 214 -7.20 -10.93 2.22
CA MET A 214 -6.08 -11.88 2.20
C MET A 214 -5.24 -11.79 0.92
N ILE A 215 -5.84 -11.59 -0.25
CA ILE A 215 -5.14 -11.51 -1.54
C ILE A 215 -4.03 -10.45 -1.51
N LYS A 216 -4.29 -9.30 -0.89
CA LYS A 216 -3.28 -8.22 -0.78
C LYS A 216 -2.06 -8.67 0.01
N TYR A 217 -2.26 -9.23 1.21
CA TYR A 217 -1.18 -9.70 2.06
C TYR A 217 -0.41 -10.85 1.43
N ALA A 218 -1.11 -11.85 0.89
CA ALA A 218 -0.50 -12.98 0.23
C ALA A 218 0.34 -12.55 -0.98
N SER A 219 -0.16 -11.61 -1.79
CA SER A 219 0.57 -11.08 -2.95
C SER A 219 1.87 -10.38 -2.52
N ASN A 220 1.80 -9.47 -1.56
CA ASN A 220 2.98 -8.74 -1.10
C ASN A 220 3.99 -9.67 -0.41
N SER A 221 3.53 -10.64 0.38
CA SER A 221 4.38 -11.63 1.02
C SER A 221 5.07 -12.56 0.01
N MET A 222 4.39 -12.96 -1.06
CA MET A 222 5.00 -13.73 -2.14
C MET A 222 6.11 -12.93 -2.85
N LEU A 223 5.88 -11.65 -3.12
CA LEU A 223 6.89 -10.79 -3.74
C LEU A 223 8.11 -10.60 -2.82
N ALA A 224 7.90 -10.39 -1.52
CA ALA A 224 8.96 -10.30 -0.53
C ALA A 224 9.75 -11.62 -0.43
N THR A 225 9.06 -12.77 -0.45
CA THR A 225 9.68 -14.10 -0.47
C THR A 225 10.60 -14.28 -1.67
N ARG A 226 10.19 -13.87 -2.87
CA ARG A 226 11.03 -13.95 -4.07
C ARG A 226 12.31 -13.13 -3.95
N ILE A 227 12.23 -11.94 -3.36
CA ILE A 227 13.40 -11.09 -3.14
C ILE A 227 14.35 -11.75 -2.12
N SER A 228 13.84 -12.19 -0.97
CA SER A 228 14.67 -12.85 0.05
C SER A 228 15.29 -14.14 -0.47
N PHE A 229 14.54 -14.98 -1.19
CA PHE A 229 15.05 -16.16 -1.83
C PHE A 229 16.23 -15.85 -2.77
N MET A 230 16.08 -14.84 -3.64
CA MET A 230 17.17 -14.46 -4.56
C MET A 230 18.37 -13.87 -3.83
N ASN A 231 18.18 -13.21 -2.71
CA ASN A 231 19.26 -12.73 -1.88
C ASN A 231 20.05 -13.90 -1.25
N GLU A 232 19.38 -14.94 -0.76
CA GLU A 232 20.06 -16.16 -0.29
C GLU A 232 20.85 -16.86 -1.40
N ILE A 233 20.24 -17.01 -2.59
CA ILE A 233 20.90 -17.59 -3.76
C ILE A 233 22.13 -16.77 -4.17
N ALA A 234 22.02 -15.43 -4.17
CA ALA A 234 23.16 -14.56 -4.46
C ALA A 234 24.31 -14.74 -3.46
N ASN A 235 23.97 -14.83 -2.18
CA ASN A 235 24.96 -15.07 -1.12
C ASN A 235 25.66 -16.43 -1.27
N LEU A 236 24.95 -17.45 -1.72
CA LEU A 236 25.54 -18.75 -2.04
C LEU A 236 26.40 -18.69 -3.29
N CYS A 237 25.92 -18.03 -4.36
CA CYS A 237 26.68 -17.85 -5.61
C CYS A 237 28.05 -17.23 -5.36
N GLU A 238 28.14 -16.20 -4.49
CA GLU A 238 29.44 -15.57 -4.12
C GLU A 238 30.41 -16.59 -3.51
N LYS A 239 29.92 -17.58 -2.75
CA LYS A 239 30.79 -18.59 -2.09
C LYS A 239 31.22 -19.71 -3.02
N VAL A 240 30.38 -20.08 -3.98
CA VAL A 240 30.64 -21.22 -4.89
C VAL A 240 31.14 -20.78 -6.27
N GLY A 241 31.33 -19.49 -6.50
CA GLY A 241 31.82 -18.94 -7.76
C GLY A 241 30.79 -18.93 -8.90
N ALA A 242 29.49 -19.01 -8.59
CA ALA A 242 28.42 -18.90 -9.56
C ALA A 242 28.03 -17.43 -9.81
N ASN A 243 27.51 -17.13 -11.00
CA ASN A 243 27.00 -15.79 -11.34
C ASN A 243 25.49 -15.75 -11.11
N VAL A 244 25.04 -14.95 -10.14
CA VAL A 244 23.62 -14.83 -9.77
C VAL A 244 22.75 -14.31 -10.90
N ASP A 245 23.26 -13.43 -11.78
CA ASP A 245 22.49 -12.91 -12.92
C ASP A 245 22.22 -14.00 -13.96
N GLN A 246 23.17 -14.93 -14.16
CA GLN A 246 22.94 -16.09 -15.03
C GLN A 246 21.94 -17.07 -14.37
N VAL A 247 22.03 -17.30 -13.07
CA VAL A 247 21.05 -18.10 -12.32
C VAL A 247 19.66 -17.49 -12.43
N ARG A 248 19.53 -16.20 -12.14
CA ARG A 248 18.28 -15.43 -12.27
C ARG A 248 17.69 -15.55 -13.69
N ARG A 249 18.53 -15.36 -14.70
CA ARG A 249 18.12 -15.43 -16.11
C ARG A 249 17.64 -16.83 -16.46
N GLY A 250 18.39 -17.88 -16.07
CA GLY A 250 18.00 -19.26 -16.32
C GLY A 250 16.70 -19.65 -15.62
N MET A 251 16.52 -19.28 -14.35
CA MET A 251 15.27 -19.52 -13.64
C MET A 251 14.07 -18.75 -14.22
N GLY A 252 14.29 -17.46 -14.53
CA GLY A 252 13.22 -16.58 -14.96
C GLY A 252 12.63 -16.88 -16.34
N THR A 253 13.33 -17.69 -17.17
CA THR A 253 12.82 -18.15 -18.47
C THR A 253 11.79 -19.29 -18.33
N ASP A 254 11.72 -19.97 -17.19
CA ASP A 254 10.65 -20.92 -16.92
C ASP A 254 9.33 -20.15 -16.69
N ALA A 255 8.33 -20.41 -17.54
CA ALA A 255 7.03 -19.73 -17.48
C ALA A 255 6.29 -19.93 -16.12
N ARG A 256 6.57 -21.02 -15.40
CA ARG A 256 6.02 -21.31 -14.07
C ARG A 256 6.62 -20.40 -13.00
N ILE A 257 7.83 -19.89 -13.21
CA ILE A 257 8.56 -18.98 -12.31
C ILE A 257 8.35 -17.54 -12.76
N GLY A 258 8.66 -17.22 -14.02
CA GLY A 258 8.66 -15.87 -14.57
C GLY A 258 9.80 -15.01 -14.04
N ASN A 259 10.11 -13.90 -14.70
CA ASN A 259 11.30 -13.09 -14.46
C ASN A 259 11.11 -11.92 -13.46
N LYS A 260 9.91 -11.70 -12.95
CA LYS A 260 9.61 -10.57 -12.05
C LYS A 260 10.04 -10.85 -10.61
N PHE A 261 10.57 -9.83 -9.91
CA PHE A 261 11.00 -9.91 -8.52
C PHE A 261 12.08 -10.97 -8.22
N LEU A 262 12.95 -11.24 -9.17
CA LEU A 262 14.10 -12.14 -9.02
C LEU A 262 15.45 -11.39 -8.97
N TYR A 263 15.48 -10.15 -8.57
CA TYR A 263 16.70 -9.36 -8.47
C TYR A 263 17.25 -9.41 -7.04
N ALA A 264 18.51 -9.84 -6.90
CA ALA A 264 19.22 -9.73 -5.64
C ALA A 264 19.66 -8.27 -5.38
N GLY A 265 19.78 -7.90 -4.12
CA GLY A 265 20.19 -6.55 -3.70
C GLY A 265 20.38 -6.47 -2.18
N CYS A 266 20.30 -5.27 -1.64
CA CYS A 266 20.52 -4.99 -0.22
C CYS A 266 19.30 -5.30 0.69
N GLY A 267 18.36 -6.09 0.21
CA GLY A 267 17.08 -6.34 0.90
C GLY A 267 15.99 -5.36 0.48
N TYR A 268 14.75 -5.69 0.85
CA TYR A 268 13.61 -4.82 0.58
C TYR A 268 13.32 -3.87 1.75
N GLY A 269 12.76 -2.72 1.40
CA GLY A 269 12.27 -1.68 2.31
C GLY A 269 10.94 -1.13 1.82
N GLY A 270 10.67 0.13 2.12
CA GLY A 270 9.43 0.83 1.78
C GLY A 270 8.31 0.59 2.76
N SER A 271 7.20 1.24 2.51
CA SER A 271 6.02 1.26 3.38
C SER A 271 5.17 -0.02 3.35
N CYS A 272 5.35 -0.88 2.34
CA CYS A 272 4.44 -2.00 2.09
C CYS A 272 5.00 -3.35 2.55
N PHE A 273 6.08 -3.85 1.92
CA PHE A 273 6.54 -5.21 2.18
C PHE A 273 6.87 -5.50 3.65
N PRO A 274 7.68 -4.67 4.35
CA PRO A 274 8.00 -4.97 5.75
C PRO A 274 6.76 -5.00 6.64
N LYS A 275 5.84 -4.06 6.42
CA LYS A 275 4.60 -3.95 7.18
C LYS A 275 3.67 -5.14 6.92
N ASP A 276 3.45 -5.47 5.65
CA ASP A 276 2.44 -6.45 5.25
C ASP A 276 2.89 -7.87 5.59
N VAL A 277 4.19 -8.19 5.45
CA VAL A 277 4.74 -9.48 5.87
C VAL A 277 4.60 -9.67 7.38
N LYS A 278 4.98 -8.67 8.20
CA LYS A 278 4.83 -8.70 9.66
C LYS A 278 3.36 -8.85 10.07
N ALA A 279 2.46 -8.10 9.45
CA ALA A 279 1.03 -8.18 9.74
C ALA A 279 0.44 -9.57 9.38
N LEU A 280 0.89 -10.19 8.28
CA LEU A 280 0.44 -11.54 7.93
C LEU A 280 1.01 -12.60 8.89
N ILE A 281 2.28 -12.47 9.32
CA ILE A 281 2.86 -13.32 10.37
C ILE A 281 2.04 -13.21 11.65
N LYS A 282 1.75 -11.99 12.10
CA LYS A 282 0.93 -11.75 13.30
C LYS A 282 -0.47 -12.35 13.16
N THR A 283 -1.12 -12.14 12.01
CA THR A 283 -2.45 -12.73 11.73
C THR A 283 -2.40 -14.25 11.81
N GLY A 284 -1.35 -14.88 11.27
CA GLY A 284 -1.16 -16.33 11.37
C GLY A 284 -1.04 -16.77 12.82
N HIS A 285 -0.17 -16.15 13.60
CA HIS A 285 0.03 -16.45 15.02
C HIS A 285 -1.27 -16.33 15.83
N ASP A 286 -2.05 -15.27 15.60
CA ASP A 286 -3.33 -15.04 16.29
C ASP A 286 -4.38 -16.12 15.95
N ASN A 287 -4.19 -16.83 14.83
CA ASN A 287 -5.05 -17.93 14.38
C ASN A 287 -4.39 -19.32 14.52
N GLY A 288 -3.30 -19.43 15.28
CA GLY A 288 -2.62 -20.71 15.55
C GLY A 288 -1.73 -21.22 14.40
N GLU A 289 -1.51 -20.42 13.35
CA GLU A 289 -0.64 -20.79 12.22
C GLU A 289 0.74 -20.08 12.35
N PRO A 290 1.86 -20.79 12.50
CA PRO A 290 3.15 -20.20 12.85
C PRO A 290 3.85 -19.43 11.72
N MET A 291 3.34 -19.44 10.50
CA MET A 291 3.87 -18.70 9.34
C MET A 291 5.41 -18.83 9.15
N ARG A 292 5.96 -20.04 9.27
CA ARG A 292 7.41 -20.32 9.33
C ARG A 292 8.17 -19.76 8.12
N LEU A 293 7.60 -19.89 6.93
CA LEU A 293 8.23 -19.39 5.70
C LEU A 293 8.40 -17.87 5.75
N LEU A 294 7.37 -17.13 6.13
CA LEU A 294 7.44 -15.67 6.19
C LEU A 294 8.34 -15.16 7.31
N THR A 295 8.40 -15.89 8.43
CA THR A 295 9.36 -15.62 9.51
C THR A 295 10.80 -15.72 9.00
N ALA A 296 11.13 -16.77 8.24
CA ALA A 296 12.43 -16.92 7.61
C ALA A 296 12.71 -15.82 6.58
N VAL A 297 11.72 -15.42 5.79
CA VAL A 297 11.83 -14.31 4.81
C VAL A 297 12.22 -12.99 5.48
N GLU A 298 11.61 -12.64 6.62
CA GLU A 298 11.96 -11.44 7.40
C GLU A 298 13.37 -11.53 7.98
N GLU A 299 13.78 -12.69 8.49
CA GLU A 299 15.13 -12.93 9.01
C GLU A 299 16.19 -12.75 7.91
N VAL A 300 15.97 -13.35 6.74
CA VAL A 300 16.86 -13.20 5.58
C VAL A 300 16.95 -11.73 5.17
N ASN A 301 15.83 -11.02 5.09
CA ASN A 301 15.81 -9.62 4.72
C ASN A 301 16.55 -8.73 5.72
N LYS A 302 16.37 -8.98 7.02
CA LYS A 302 17.08 -8.28 8.09
C LYS A 302 18.61 -8.44 7.96
N ASN A 303 19.07 -9.66 7.74
CA ASN A 303 20.48 -9.96 7.57
C ASN A 303 21.04 -9.38 6.27
N GLN A 304 20.25 -9.37 5.20
CA GLN A 304 20.64 -8.82 3.92
C GLN A 304 20.85 -7.31 3.97
N LYS A 305 20.01 -6.57 4.74
CA LYS A 305 20.15 -5.11 4.87
C LYS A 305 21.51 -4.68 5.43
N ILE A 306 22.12 -5.45 6.30
CA ILE A 306 23.43 -5.12 6.92
C ILE A 306 24.63 -5.66 6.14
N LYS A 307 24.43 -6.56 5.18
CA LYS A 307 25.51 -7.18 4.41
C LYS A 307 26.43 -6.17 3.70
N PRO A 308 25.93 -5.09 3.04
CA PRO A 308 26.80 -4.10 2.40
C PRO A 308 27.81 -3.49 3.36
N LEU A 309 27.39 -3.16 4.58
CA LEU A 309 28.28 -2.59 5.58
C LEU A 309 29.33 -3.61 6.07
N ALA A 310 28.90 -4.85 6.29
CA ALA A 310 29.83 -5.94 6.69
C ALA A 310 30.89 -6.20 5.61
N THR A 311 30.50 -6.18 4.33
CA THR A 311 31.41 -6.32 3.20
C THR A 311 32.38 -5.13 3.15
N LEU A 312 31.87 -3.91 3.25
CA LEU A 312 32.69 -2.70 3.21
C LEU A 312 33.69 -2.67 4.38
N ARG A 313 33.27 -3.04 5.59
CA ARG A 313 34.17 -3.13 6.76
C ARG A 313 35.34 -4.10 6.51
N LYS A 314 35.05 -5.26 5.92
CA LYS A 314 36.06 -6.25 5.57
C LYS A 314 37.05 -5.70 4.54
N GLU A 315 36.59 -5.07 3.46
CA GLU A 315 37.42 -4.57 2.37
C GLU A 315 38.28 -3.36 2.80
N LEU A 316 37.79 -2.50 3.70
CA LEU A 316 38.50 -1.31 4.18
C LEU A 316 39.38 -1.61 5.41
N GLY A 317 39.27 -2.78 6.02
CA GLY A 317 39.98 -3.11 7.28
C GLY A 317 39.44 -2.35 8.49
N GLY A 318 38.22 -1.85 8.46
CA GLY A 318 37.58 -1.01 9.46
C GLY A 318 37.10 0.31 8.87
N PHE A 319 36.58 1.21 9.74
CA PHE A 319 36.04 2.50 9.32
C PHE A 319 36.82 3.72 9.86
N ASP A 320 37.83 3.50 10.70
CA ASP A 320 38.60 4.59 11.27
C ASP A 320 39.21 5.49 10.17
N LYS A 321 39.00 6.81 10.30
CA LYS A 321 39.44 7.83 9.34
C LYS A 321 39.03 7.60 7.89
N LYS A 322 37.93 6.87 7.65
CA LYS A 322 37.38 6.67 6.31
C LYS A 322 36.20 7.60 6.03
N ASN A 323 36.16 8.14 4.81
CA ASN A 323 34.99 8.88 4.31
C ASN A 323 34.16 7.94 3.47
N ILE A 324 32.88 7.76 3.83
CA ILE A 324 31.93 6.91 3.12
C ILE A 324 30.82 7.79 2.57
N LEU A 325 30.64 7.75 1.25
CA LEU A 325 29.53 8.42 0.57
C LEU A 325 28.40 7.41 0.35
N VAL A 326 27.21 7.73 0.87
CA VAL A 326 25.98 7.01 0.54
C VAL A 326 25.23 7.77 -0.54
N TRP A 327 25.11 7.17 -1.73
CA TRP A 327 24.48 7.82 -2.86
C TRP A 327 23.00 7.42 -2.97
N GLY A 328 22.12 8.25 -2.46
CA GLY A 328 20.68 8.04 -2.39
C GLY A 328 20.25 7.28 -1.14
N THR A 329 19.10 7.66 -0.61
CA THR A 329 18.54 7.10 0.65
C THR A 329 17.18 6.44 0.47
N ALA A 330 16.49 6.68 -0.64
CA ALA A 330 15.21 6.03 -0.94
C ALA A 330 15.33 4.50 -1.05
N PHE A 331 14.27 3.78 -0.71
CA PHE A 331 14.31 2.31 -0.70
C PHE A 331 14.38 1.68 -2.10
N LYS A 332 14.04 2.46 -3.14
CA LYS A 332 14.14 2.08 -4.57
C LYS A 332 14.19 3.33 -5.46
N PRO A 333 14.48 3.19 -6.78
CA PRO A 333 14.38 4.29 -7.74
C PRO A 333 12.94 4.84 -7.87
N GLU A 334 12.84 6.09 -8.36
CA GLU A 334 11.58 6.78 -8.71
C GLU A 334 10.63 7.00 -7.52
N THR A 335 11.17 7.12 -6.30
CA THR A 335 10.43 7.51 -5.09
C THR A 335 11.33 8.28 -4.13
N ASP A 336 10.75 9.09 -3.26
CA ASP A 336 11.39 9.77 -2.14
C ASP A 336 11.16 9.03 -0.80
N ASP A 337 10.49 7.86 -0.81
CA ASP A 337 10.21 7.07 0.38
C ASP A 337 11.47 6.41 0.94
N ILE A 338 11.83 6.79 2.17
CA ILE A 338 12.99 6.28 2.91
C ILE A 338 12.62 5.26 4.00
N ARG A 339 11.34 4.95 4.18
CA ARG A 339 10.86 4.05 5.23
C ARG A 339 11.46 2.66 5.07
N GLU A 340 12.02 2.12 6.17
CA GLU A 340 12.64 0.79 6.18
C GLU A 340 13.74 0.59 5.10
N ALA A 341 14.28 1.69 4.54
CA ALA A 341 15.29 1.64 3.49
C ALA A 341 16.59 1.00 3.99
N PRO A 342 17.23 0.09 3.23
CA PRO A 342 18.51 -0.49 3.58
C PRO A 342 19.62 0.56 3.80
N SER A 343 19.58 1.68 3.10
CA SER A 343 20.49 2.81 3.26
C SER A 343 20.49 3.36 4.69
N LEU A 344 19.31 3.57 5.28
CA LEU A 344 19.19 4.08 6.65
C LEU A 344 19.68 3.07 7.69
N VAL A 345 19.48 1.78 7.47
CA VAL A 345 20.00 0.71 8.33
C VAL A 345 21.54 0.74 8.32
N ASN A 346 22.12 0.85 7.13
CA ASN A 346 23.59 0.91 6.99
C ASN A 346 24.19 2.19 7.58
N ILE A 347 23.58 3.36 7.34
CA ILE A 347 24.03 4.64 7.92
C ILE A 347 23.98 4.58 9.45
N GLY A 348 22.87 4.12 10.03
CA GLY A 348 22.73 3.99 11.48
C GLY A 348 23.74 3.01 12.10
N SER A 349 24.03 1.91 11.42
CA SER A 349 25.03 0.93 11.87
C SER A 349 26.46 1.46 11.74
N PHE A 350 26.75 2.24 10.68
CA PHE A 350 28.04 2.90 10.50
C PHE A 350 28.30 3.92 11.61
N LEU A 351 27.34 4.79 11.93
CA LEU A 351 27.48 5.80 12.98
C LEU A 351 27.71 5.18 14.37
N LYS A 352 27.04 4.05 14.67
CA LYS A 352 27.26 3.31 15.92
C LYS A 352 28.67 2.74 16.02
N SER A 353 29.16 2.09 14.95
CA SER A 353 30.52 1.53 14.96
C SER A 353 31.63 2.58 15.04
N SER A 354 31.40 3.77 14.47
CA SER A 354 32.38 4.88 14.59
C SER A 354 32.43 5.46 16.01
N SER A 355 31.38 5.34 16.82
CA SER A 355 31.39 5.78 18.22
C SER A 355 32.00 4.74 19.17
N GLU A 356 32.02 3.48 18.81
CA GLU A 356 32.65 2.40 19.59
C GLU A 356 34.15 2.34 19.34
N ASP A 357 34.59 2.58 18.12
CA ASP A 357 36.02 2.58 17.74
C ASP A 357 36.78 3.87 18.21
N GLY A 358 36.03 4.95 18.56
CA GLY A 358 36.61 6.24 19.03
C GLY A 358 36.76 6.37 20.57
N SER A 359 36.48 5.33 21.33
CA SER A 359 36.55 5.31 22.79
C SER A 359 37.67 4.42 23.35
N SER A 360 38.78 4.27 22.62
CA SER A 360 40.00 3.60 23.11
C SER A 360 41.19 4.55 23.12
#